data_97cec9e053df3a2c2c707e886831b3e7
#
_entry.id   97cec9e053df3a2c2c707e886831b3e7
#
_cell.length_a   1.000
_cell.length_b   1.000
_cell.length_c   1.000
_cell.angle_alpha   90.00
_cell.angle_beta   90.00
_cell.angle_gamma   90.00
#
_symmetry.space_group_name_H-M   'P 1'
#
loop_
_entity.id
_entity.type
_entity.pdbx_description
1 polymer ?
#
loop_
_entity_poly.entity_id
_entity_poly.type
_entity_poly.pdbx_seq_one_letter_code
_entity_poly.pdbx_strand_id
1 'polypeptide(L)'
;MTVIIGILALIIIVLIANIKIVPQAHSYIVERLGAYHSSWGVGLHFKIPVVEKIVKKVSLKEQVVDFPPQPVITKDNVTMQIDTVVYFQITDPRLYTYGVELPMSAIENLTATTLRNIIGDMELDESLTSRDIINTKMRSILDEATDPWGIKINRVELKNIIPPAGIREAMEKQMKAERERREAILKAEGEKKSAVLVPRAKRNRESYRQRRKSNHRF
;
A
#
# COMPACT_ATOMS: atom_id res chain seq x y z
N MET A 1 -62.13 17.43 -16.96
CA MET A 1 -61.56 16.09 -16.96
C MET A 1 -60.16 16.08 -17.53
N THR A 2 -59.87 16.54 -18.72
CA THR A 2 -58.56 16.55 -19.38
C THR A 2 -57.44 17.26 -18.60
N VAL A 3 -57.73 18.44 -18.02
CA VAL A 3 -56.78 19.22 -17.22
C VAL A 3 -56.36 18.48 -15.92
N ILE A 4 -57.31 17.82 -15.25
CA ILE A 4 -57.05 17.06 -14.01
C ILE A 4 -56.17 15.83 -14.35
N ILE A 5 -56.44 15.16 -15.45
CA ILE A 5 -55.64 14.02 -15.93
C ILE A 5 -54.21 14.49 -16.26
N GLY A 6 -54.07 15.66 -16.91
CA GLY A 6 -52.75 16.24 -17.23
C GLY A 6 -51.95 16.58 -15.97
N ILE A 7 -52.56 17.19 -14.93
CA ILE A 7 -51.90 17.50 -13.67
C ILE A 7 -51.48 16.19 -12.93
N LEU A 8 -52.37 15.20 -12.90
CA LEU A 8 -52.06 13.90 -12.29
C LEU A 8 -50.86 13.20 -12.97
N ALA A 9 -50.84 13.19 -14.30
CA ALA A 9 -49.76 12.64 -15.05
C ALA A 9 -48.44 13.39 -14.80
N LEU A 10 -48.44 14.70 -14.71
CA LEU A 10 -47.30 15.53 -14.39
C LEU A 10 -46.74 15.20 -12.97
N ILE A 11 -47.62 15.07 -11.98
CA ILE A 11 -47.25 14.69 -10.61
C ILE A 11 -46.56 13.30 -10.62
N ILE A 12 -47.12 12.33 -11.31
CA ILE A 12 -46.57 10.97 -11.42
C ILE A 12 -45.17 11.01 -12.06
N ILE A 13 -45.00 11.76 -13.14
CA ILE A 13 -43.71 11.92 -13.83
C ILE A 13 -42.66 12.51 -12.88
N VAL A 14 -43.02 13.56 -12.13
CA VAL A 14 -42.13 14.19 -11.14
C VAL A 14 -41.78 13.23 -10.03
N LEU A 15 -42.70 12.42 -9.53
CA LEU A 15 -42.43 11.42 -8.51
C LEU A 15 -41.44 10.35 -9.02
N ILE A 16 -41.67 9.81 -10.21
CA ILE A 16 -40.78 8.78 -10.80
C ILE A 16 -39.39 9.33 -11.06
N ALA A 17 -39.26 10.56 -11.57
CA ALA A 17 -37.97 11.21 -11.85
C ALA A 17 -37.08 11.41 -10.60
N ASN A 18 -37.73 11.49 -9.43
CA ASN A 18 -37.02 11.69 -8.15
C ASN A 18 -36.67 10.39 -7.41
N ILE A 19 -36.99 9.24 -7.95
CA ILE A 19 -36.53 7.96 -7.46
C ILE A 19 -35.06 7.80 -7.82
N LYS A 20 -34.20 7.50 -6.81
CA LYS A 20 -32.78 7.25 -6.99
C LYS A 20 -32.42 5.88 -6.39
N ILE A 21 -31.67 5.12 -7.14
CA ILE A 21 -31.14 3.82 -6.70
C ILE A 21 -29.66 4.01 -6.33
N VAL A 22 -29.33 3.67 -5.11
CA VAL A 22 -27.95 3.68 -4.61
C VAL A 22 -27.37 2.28 -4.81
N PRO A 23 -26.32 2.13 -5.63
CA PRO A 23 -25.72 0.82 -5.88
C PRO A 23 -24.93 0.31 -4.67
N GLN A 24 -24.60 -0.99 -4.70
CA GLN A 24 -23.79 -1.65 -3.68
C GLN A 24 -22.46 -0.93 -3.46
N ALA A 25 -22.03 -0.84 -2.19
CA ALA A 25 -20.79 -0.18 -1.78
C ALA A 25 -20.68 1.30 -2.17
N HIS A 26 -21.83 1.99 -2.24
CA HIS A 26 -21.88 3.45 -2.39
C HIS A 26 -22.78 4.05 -1.30
N SER A 27 -22.51 5.31 -0.98
CA SER A 27 -23.36 6.14 -0.16
C SER A 27 -23.53 7.52 -0.81
N TYR A 28 -24.75 8.06 -0.78
CA TYR A 28 -25.05 9.38 -1.32
C TYR A 28 -25.37 10.33 -0.17
N ILE A 29 -24.66 11.45 -0.15
CA ILE A 29 -24.90 12.52 0.83
C ILE A 29 -25.98 13.44 0.31
N VAL A 30 -27.02 13.62 1.12
CA VAL A 30 -28.19 14.44 0.80
C VAL A 30 -28.26 15.63 1.74
N GLU A 31 -28.32 16.81 1.14
CA GLU A 31 -28.61 18.06 1.81
C GLU A 31 -30.08 18.48 1.58
N ARG A 32 -30.62 19.07 2.59
CA ARG A 32 -31.94 19.73 2.53
C ARG A 32 -31.77 21.21 2.84
N LEU A 33 -32.07 22.07 1.87
CA LEU A 33 -31.91 23.52 1.97
C LEU A 33 -30.51 23.96 2.44
N GLY A 34 -29.46 23.28 2.00
CA GLY A 34 -28.06 23.59 2.32
C GLY A 34 -27.53 22.98 3.62
N ALA A 35 -28.38 22.28 4.40
CA ALA A 35 -27.93 21.56 5.59
C ALA A 35 -27.85 20.04 5.33
N TYR A 36 -26.87 19.36 5.95
CA TYR A 36 -26.82 17.91 5.92
C TYR A 36 -28.14 17.33 6.47
N HIS A 37 -28.77 16.46 5.70
CA HIS A 37 -29.99 15.79 6.09
C HIS A 37 -29.78 14.31 6.41
N SER A 38 -29.20 13.55 5.46
CA SER A 38 -29.00 12.12 5.63
C SER A 38 -27.95 11.57 4.67
N SER A 39 -27.40 10.41 5.01
CA SER A 39 -26.57 9.60 4.11
C SER A 39 -27.40 8.41 3.64
N TRP A 40 -27.62 8.30 2.34
CA TRP A 40 -28.36 7.21 1.74
C TRP A 40 -27.45 6.01 1.51
N GLY A 41 -27.78 4.90 2.16
CA GLY A 41 -27.17 3.60 1.91
C GLY A 41 -27.73 2.92 0.65
N VAL A 42 -27.35 1.66 0.45
CA VAL A 42 -27.79 0.84 -0.68
C VAL A 42 -29.31 0.69 -0.71
N GLY A 43 -29.89 0.80 -1.89
CA GLY A 43 -31.31 0.58 -2.11
C GLY A 43 -32.00 1.73 -2.84
N LEU A 44 -33.33 1.71 -2.78
CA LEU A 44 -34.18 2.69 -3.43
C LEU A 44 -34.50 3.82 -2.47
N HIS A 45 -34.24 5.06 -2.89
CA HIS A 45 -34.49 6.27 -2.13
C HIS A 45 -35.31 7.26 -2.96
N PHE A 46 -36.12 8.05 -2.28
CA PHE A 46 -36.91 9.10 -2.87
C PHE A 46 -36.34 10.47 -2.49
N LYS A 47 -36.05 11.29 -3.49
CA LYS A 47 -35.54 12.64 -3.31
C LYS A 47 -36.70 13.63 -3.39
N ILE A 48 -36.87 14.51 -2.38
CA ILE A 48 -37.86 15.60 -2.46
C ILE A 48 -37.37 16.63 -3.47
N PRO A 49 -38.07 16.82 -4.59
CA PRO A 49 -37.68 17.81 -5.59
C PRO A 49 -37.62 19.20 -4.99
N VAL A 50 -36.68 20.05 -5.47
CA VAL A 50 -36.45 21.45 -5.05
C VAL A 50 -35.81 21.56 -3.66
N VAL A 51 -36.22 20.74 -2.69
CA VAL A 51 -35.78 20.84 -1.28
C VAL A 51 -34.51 20.04 -1.01
N GLU A 52 -34.38 18.88 -1.62
CA GLU A 52 -33.26 17.99 -1.41
C GLU A 52 -32.29 17.93 -2.60
N LYS A 53 -31.00 17.91 -2.30
CA LYS A 53 -29.91 17.80 -3.29
C LYS A 53 -28.92 16.71 -2.90
N ILE A 54 -28.56 15.87 -3.85
CA ILE A 54 -27.42 14.94 -3.69
C ILE A 54 -26.15 15.76 -3.93
N VAL A 55 -25.34 15.95 -2.89
CA VAL A 55 -24.12 16.77 -2.92
C VAL A 55 -22.92 15.93 -3.36
N LYS A 56 -22.79 14.72 -2.82
CA LYS A 56 -21.67 13.86 -3.10
C LYS A 56 -22.11 12.40 -3.18
N LYS A 57 -21.54 11.68 -4.15
CA LYS A 57 -21.66 10.22 -4.27
C LYS A 57 -20.33 9.63 -3.86
N VAL A 58 -20.32 8.85 -2.80
CA VAL A 58 -19.12 8.33 -2.16
C VAL A 58 -19.04 6.82 -2.40
N SER A 59 -17.90 6.34 -2.90
CA SER A 59 -17.61 4.91 -2.98
C SER A 59 -17.03 4.43 -1.65
N LEU A 60 -17.60 3.37 -1.10
CA LEU A 60 -17.13 2.73 0.15
C LEU A 60 -16.16 1.58 -0.13
N LYS A 61 -15.80 1.36 -1.40
CA LYS A 61 -14.80 0.38 -1.79
C LYS A 61 -13.41 0.88 -1.42
N GLU A 62 -12.50 -0.05 -1.20
CA GLU A 62 -11.08 0.29 -1.11
C GLU A 62 -10.62 0.98 -2.39
N GLN A 63 -9.90 2.06 -2.22
CA GLN A 63 -9.32 2.88 -3.28
C GLN A 63 -7.81 2.90 -3.13
N VAL A 64 -7.12 3.08 -4.25
CA VAL A 64 -5.67 3.15 -4.33
C VAL A 64 -5.28 4.48 -4.94
N VAL A 65 -4.35 5.17 -4.30
CA VAL A 65 -3.76 6.41 -4.82
C VAL A 65 -2.25 6.23 -4.88
N ASP A 66 -1.69 6.52 -6.04
CA ASP A 66 -0.25 6.54 -6.30
C ASP A 66 0.22 7.99 -6.25
N PHE A 67 1.03 8.34 -5.26
CA PHE A 67 1.57 9.68 -5.10
C PHE A 67 2.91 9.80 -5.82
N PRO A 68 3.17 10.96 -6.46
CA PRO A 68 4.43 11.19 -7.17
C PRO A 68 5.64 11.11 -6.23
N PRO A 69 6.86 10.88 -6.80
CA PRO A 69 8.08 10.82 -6.03
C PRO A 69 8.30 12.09 -5.20
N GLN A 70 8.51 11.90 -3.90
CA GLN A 70 8.78 12.98 -2.96
C GLN A 70 10.26 13.02 -2.61
N PRO A 71 10.91 14.21 -2.66
CA PRO A 71 12.29 14.35 -2.22
C PRO A 71 12.36 14.31 -0.69
N VAL A 72 13.20 13.43 -0.16
CA VAL A 72 13.46 13.27 1.26
C VAL A 72 14.95 13.25 1.53
N ILE A 73 15.36 13.64 2.73
CA ILE A 73 16.76 13.68 3.17
C ILE A 73 16.88 12.75 4.37
N THR A 74 17.83 11.83 4.30
CA THR A 74 18.16 10.90 5.40
C THR A 74 19.00 11.59 6.49
N LYS A 75 19.14 10.91 7.64
CA LYS A 75 19.97 11.38 8.76
C LYS A 75 21.41 11.60 8.37
N ASP A 76 21.96 10.80 7.48
CA ASP A 76 23.32 10.91 6.92
C ASP A 76 23.41 11.89 5.71
N ASN A 77 22.40 12.76 5.57
CA ASN A 77 22.33 13.87 4.60
C ASN A 77 22.34 13.44 3.12
N VAL A 78 21.74 12.29 2.83
CA VAL A 78 21.53 11.83 1.44
C VAL A 78 20.13 12.20 0.99
N THR A 79 20.01 12.91 -0.14
CA THR A 79 18.72 13.23 -0.76
C THR A 79 18.28 12.07 -1.65
N MET A 80 17.10 11.52 -1.40
CA MET A 80 16.50 10.46 -2.23
C MET A 80 15.12 10.87 -2.72
N GLN A 81 14.62 10.13 -3.72
CA GLN A 81 13.24 10.23 -4.19
C GLN A 81 12.50 8.96 -3.85
N ILE A 82 11.33 9.10 -3.22
CA ILE A 82 10.51 7.95 -2.79
C ILE A 82 9.07 8.13 -3.28
N ASP A 83 8.56 7.13 -3.99
CA ASP A 83 7.17 7.02 -4.41
C ASP A 83 6.39 6.26 -3.35
N THR A 84 5.15 6.67 -3.12
CA THR A 84 4.30 6.05 -2.11
C THR A 84 2.93 5.70 -2.70
N VAL A 85 2.44 4.51 -2.40
CA VAL A 85 1.09 4.07 -2.73
C VAL A 85 0.30 3.90 -1.45
N VAL A 86 -0.89 4.51 -1.39
CA VAL A 86 -1.78 4.46 -0.24
C VAL A 86 -3.08 3.75 -0.61
N TYR A 87 -3.42 2.72 0.17
CA TYR A 87 -4.67 1.98 0.10
C TYR A 87 -5.58 2.46 1.22
N PHE A 88 -6.74 2.98 0.87
CA PHE A 88 -7.67 3.53 1.83
C PHE A 88 -9.12 3.22 1.46
N GLN A 89 -10.01 3.31 2.43
CA GLN A 89 -11.44 3.26 2.20
C GLN A 89 -12.17 4.32 3.02
N ILE A 90 -13.32 4.75 2.52
CA ILE A 90 -14.15 5.72 3.21
C ILE A 90 -15.08 4.95 4.14
N THR A 91 -14.95 5.19 5.44
CA THR A 91 -15.75 4.57 6.51
C THR A 91 -16.96 5.41 6.88
N ASP A 92 -16.79 6.75 6.90
CA ASP A 92 -17.88 7.67 7.13
C ASP A 92 -18.02 8.68 5.98
N PRO A 93 -19.04 8.50 5.11
CA PRO A 93 -19.29 9.40 3.98
C PRO A 93 -19.59 10.85 4.38
N ARG A 94 -20.15 11.07 5.57
CA ARG A 94 -20.47 12.42 6.09
C ARG A 94 -19.19 13.14 6.46
N LEU A 95 -18.33 12.52 7.27
CA LEU A 95 -17.03 13.08 7.65
C LEU A 95 -16.14 13.31 6.43
N TYR A 96 -16.16 12.39 5.46
CA TYR A 96 -15.44 12.55 4.19
C TYR A 96 -15.91 13.73 3.35
N THR A 97 -17.19 14.09 3.47
CA THR A 97 -17.78 15.18 2.67
C THR A 97 -17.58 16.55 3.32
N TYR A 98 -17.64 16.62 4.65
CA TYR A 98 -17.65 17.88 5.40
C TYR A 98 -16.44 18.08 6.32
N GLY A 99 -15.67 17.02 6.60
CA GLY A 99 -14.53 17.08 7.52
C GLY A 99 -13.28 17.72 6.91
N VAL A 100 -13.11 17.60 5.59
CA VAL A 100 -11.97 18.18 4.87
C VAL A 100 -12.38 18.58 3.46
N GLU A 101 -11.91 19.72 2.98
CA GLU A 101 -12.30 20.27 1.69
C GLU A 101 -11.73 19.46 0.51
N LEU A 102 -10.43 19.14 0.57
CA LEU A 102 -9.69 18.42 -0.46
C LEU A 102 -9.00 17.17 0.14
N PRO A 103 -9.74 16.07 0.37
CA PRO A 103 -9.22 14.91 1.09
C PRO A 103 -7.98 14.30 0.44
N MET A 104 -7.93 14.22 -0.88
CA MET A 104 -6.79 13.62 -1.60
C MET A 104 -5.52 14.45 -1.45
N SER A 105 -5.60 15.77 -1.62
CA SER A 105 -4.46 16.67 -1.38
C SER A 105 -4.03 16.67 0.09
N ALA A 106 -4.98 16.55 1.02
CA ALA A 106 -4.65 16.46 2.44
C ALA A 106 -3.86 15.18 2.75
N ILE A 107 -4.30 14.02 2.22
CA ILE A 107 -3.57 12.74 2.37
C ILE A 107 -2.20 12.81 1.69
N GLU A 108 -2.09 13.39 0.51
CA GLU A 108 -0.82 13.56 -0.21
C GLU A 108 0.20 14.34 0.62
N ASN A 109 -0.19 15.52 1.10
CA ASN A 109 0.69 16.36 1.93
C ASN A 109 1.04 15.71 3.26
N LEU A 110 0.08 15.03 3.89
CA LEU A 110 0.31 14.29 5.13
C LEU A 110 1.28 13.12 4.89
N THR A 111 1.12 12.39 3.78
CA THR A 111 2.01 11.30 3.37
C THR A 111 3.43 11.84 3.15
N ALA A 112 3.59 12.93 2.40
CA ALA A 112 4.88 13.54 2.12
C ALA A 112 5.60 14.03 3.40
N THR A 113 4.88 14.67 4.31
CA THR A 113 5.45 15.17 5.57
C THR A 113 5.80 14.03 6.53
N THR A 114 4.95 13.03 6.66
CA THR A 114 5.19 11.84 7.49
C THR A 114 6.37 11.05 6.98
N LEU A 115 6.44 10.82 5.67
CA LEU A 115 7.57 10.15 5.02
C LEU A 115 8.89 10.88 5.30
N ARG A 116 8.89 12.21 5.12
CA ARG A 116 10.08 13.05 5.40
C ARG A 116 10.56 12.92 6.83
N ASN A 117 9.65 12.91 7.80
CA ASN A 117 9.99 12.78 9.21
C ASN A 117 10.57 11.39 9.50
N ILE A 118 9.92 10.32 9.03
CA ILE A 118 10.39 8.95 9.28
C ILE A 118 11.78 8.71 8.65
N ILE A 119 11.97 9.12 7.40
CA ILE A 119 13.25 8.95 6.69
C ILE A 119 14.34 9.87 7.25
N GLY A 120 13.99 11.06 7.72
CA GLY A 120 14.93 11.99 8.35
C GLY A 120 15.60 11.46 9.63
N ASP A 121 14.96 10.52 10.31
CA ASP A 121 15.48 9.84 11.50
C ASP A 121 16.31 8.59 11.18
N MET A 122 16.34 8.13 9.91
CA MET A 122 16.98 6.90 9.47
C MET A 122 18.21 7.17 8.60
N GLU A 123 19.19 6.29 8.67
CA GLU A 123 20.32 6.28 7.72
C GLU A 123 19.90 5.67 6.37
N LEU A 124 20.67 5.94 5.31
CA LEU A 124 20.37 5.46 3.96
C LEU A 124 20.20 3.93 3.91
N ASP A 125 21.16 3.19 4.44
CA ASP A 125 21.13 1.72 4.44
C ASP A 125 19.92 1.17 5.21
N GLU A 126 19.58 1.80 6.33
CA GLU A 126 18.41 1.44 7.12
C GLU A 126 17.11 1.70 6.35
N SER A 127 17.00 2.83 5.67
CA SER A 127 15.82 3.18 4.87
C SER A 127 15.58 2.22 3.70
N LEU A 128 16.63 1.66 3.12
CA LEU A 128 16.55 0.69 2.02
C LEU A 128 16.15 -0.72 2.49
N THR A 129 16.54 -1.10 3.71
CA THR A 129 16.33 -2.45 4.25
C THR A 129 15.08 -2.57 5.11
N SER A 130 14.61 -1.47 5.73
CA SER A 130 13.53 -1.48 6.72
C SER A 130 12.18 -1.00 6.18
N ARG A 131 11.87 -1.30 4.92
CA ARG A 131 10.64 -0.87 4.25
C ARG A 131 9.38 -1.23 5.04
N ASP A 132 9.31 -2.43 5.61
CA ASP A 132 8.14 -2.88 6.37
C ASP A 132 7.90 -2.06 7.63
N ILE A 133 8.98 -1.61 8.29
CA ILE A 133 8.92 -0.75 9.47
C ILE A 133 8.39 0.63 9.06
N ILE A 134 8.90 1.20 7.95
CA ILE A 134 8.46 2.49 7.43
C ILE A 134 6.99 2.41 7.03
N ASN A 135 6.57 1.40 6.26
CA ASN A 135 5.20 1.18 5.83
C ASN A 135 4.24 1.11 7.04
N THR A 136 4.63 0.37 8.09
CA THR A 136 3.83 0.21 9.30
C THR A 136 3.70 1.52 10.08
N LYS A 137 4.79 2.26 10.27
CA LYS A 137 4.79 3.57 10.93
C LYS A 137 3.95 4.59 10.15
N MET A 138 4.15 4.66 8.83
CA MET A 138 3.37 5.53 7.96
C MET A 138 1.88 5.23 8.06
N ARG A 139 1.49 3.94 7.93
CA ARG A 139 0.09 3.53 8.04
C ARG A 139 -0.51 3.98 9.38
N SER A 140 0.17 3.76 10.49
CA SER A 140 -0.34 4.12 11.81
C SER A 140 -0.58 5.62 11.95
N ILE A 141 0.38 6.44 11.54
CA ILE A 141 0.28 7.91 11.64
C ILE A 141 -0.79 8.46 10.68
N LEU A 142 -0.84 7.94 9.45
CA LEU A 142 -1.82 8.37 8.46
C LEU A 142 -3.23 7.97 8.88
N ASP A 143 -3.44 6.75 9.38
CA ASP A 143 -4.75 6.25 9.83
C ASP A 143 -5.29 7.10 10.99
N GLU A 144 -4.49 7.40 11.99
CA GLU A 144 -4.85 8.27 13.11
C GLU A 144 -5.21 9.69 12.66
N ALA A 145 -4.44 10.25 11.73
CA ALA A 145 -4.66 11.62 11.23
C ALA A 145 -5.87 11.73 10.29
N THR A 146 -6.25 10.66 9.58
CA THR A 146 -7.38 10.66 8.63
C THR A 146 -8.70 10.18 9.23
N ASP A 147 -8.69 9.61 10.41
CA ASP A 147 -9.89 9.14 11.12
C ASP A 147 -10.95 10.25 11.31
N PRO A 148 -10.61 11.51 11.69
CA PRO A 148 -11.56 12.61 11.76
C PRO A 148 -12.22 12.97 10.41
N TRP A 149 -11.64 12.55 9.31
CA TRP A 149 -12.18 12.75 7.95
C TRP A 149 -13.02 11.57 7.46
N GLY A 150 -13.22 10.56 8.30
CA GLY A 150 -13.95 9.35 7.94
C GLY A 150 -13.23 8.49 6.88
N ILE A 151 -11.91 8.55 6.85
CA ILE A 151 -11.06 7.80 5.94
C ILE A 151 -10.20 6.84 6.77
N LYS A 152 -10.21 5.57 6.40
CA LYS A 152 -9.38 4.53 6.99
C LYS A 152 -8.24 4.17 6.06
N ILE A 153 -7.02 4.24 6.56
CA ILE A 153 -5.83 3.81 5.81
C ILE A 153 -5.59 2.31 6.11
N ASN A 154 -5.80 1.48 5.10
CA ASN A 154 -5.61 0.04 5.23
C ASN A 154 -4.14 -0.34 5.11
N ARG A 155 -3.44 0.24 4.13
CA ARG A 155 -2.04 -0.07 3.83
C ARG A 155 -1.34 1.11 3.17
N VAL A 156 -0.05 1.25 3.48
CA VAL A 156 0.86 2.20 2.83
C VAL A 156 2.07 1.40 2.35
N GLU A 157 2.51 1.65 1.13
CA GLU A 157 3.68 0.97 0.57
C GLU A 157 4.61 1.95 -0.12
N LEU A 158 5.90 1.81 0.16
CA LEU A 158 6.96 2.44 -0.59
C LEU A 158 7.20 1.67 -1.89
N LYS A 159 6.92 2.30 -3.03
CA LYS A 159 7.04 1.69 -4.36
C LYS A 159 8.50 1.66 -4.81
N ASN A 160 9.12 2.83 -4.94
CA ASN A 160 10.51 2.98 -5.33
C ASN A 160 11.25 3.86 -4.31
N ILE A 161 12.50 3.51 -4.02
CA ILE A 161 13.44 4.33 -3.27
C ILE A 161 14.62 4.56 -4.20
N ILE A 162 14.82 5.78 -4.65
CA ILE A 162 15.82 6.13 -5.66
C ILE A 162 16.86 7.06 -5.04
N PRO A 163 18.04 6.52 -4.65
CA PRO A 163 19.15 7.32 -4.18
C PRO A 163 19.81 8.06 -5.35
N PRO A 164 20.64 9.10 -5.10
CA PRO A 164 21.43 9.80 -6.12
C PRO A 164 22.29 8.84 -6.93
N ALA A 165 22.52 9.17 -8.21
CA ALA A 165 23.26 8.31 -9.14
C ALA A 165 24.64 7.88 -8.62
N GLY A 166 25.42 8.82 -8.07
CA GLY A 166 26.75 8.51 -7.54
C GLY A 166 26.76 7.52 -6.39
N ILE A 167 25.76 7.60 -5.50
CA ILE A 167 25.62 6.65 -4.37
C ILE A 167 25.19 5.30 -4.91
N ARG A 168 24.23 5.25 -5.83
CA ARG A 168 23.78 4.00 -6.45
C ARG A 168 24.94 3.26 -7.15
N GLU A 169 25.77 3.97 -7.92
CA GLU A 169 26.94 3.37 -8.55
C GLU A 169 27.97 2.84 -7.54
N ALA A 170 28.21 3.57 -6.44
CA ALA A 170 29.09 3.12 -5.38
C ALA A 170 28.53 1.85 -4.69
N MET A 171 27.25 1.81 -4.39
CA MET A 171 26.58 0.63 -3.81
C MET A 171 26.62 -0.56 -4.75
N GLU A 172 26.39 -0.38 -6.06
CA GLU A 172 26.48 -1.44 -7.06
C GLU A 172 27.89 -2.05 -7.11
N LYS A 173 28.94 -1.21 -7.08
CA LYS A 173 30.34 -1.65 -7.04
C LYS A 173 30.65 -2.41 -5.76
N GLN A 174 30.20 -1.91 -4.61
CA GLN A 174 30.36 -2.56 -3.31
C GLN A 174 29.66 -3.92 -3.27
N MET A 175 28.40 -3.98 -3.72
CA MET A 175 27.65 -5.23 -3.78
C MET A 175 28.28 -6.26 -4.72
N LYS A 176 28.83 -5.83 -5.85
CA LYS A 176 29.55 -6.69 -6.78
C LYS A 176 30.80 -7.29 -6.13
N ALA A 177 31.62 -6.45 -5.50
CA ALA A 177 32.82 -6.91 -4.78
C ALA A 177 32.49 -7.89 -3.64
N GLU A 178 31.42 -7.62 -2.88
CA GLU A 178 30.99 -8.52 -1.80
C GLU A 178 30.47 -9.88 -2.33
N ARG A 179 29.74 -9.87 -3.47
CA ARG A 179 29.32 -11.11 -4.13
C ARG A 179 30.52 -11.94 -4.62
N GLU A 180 31.49 -11.30 -5.27
CA GLU A 180 32.72 -11.95 -5.73
C GLU A 180 33.51 -12.53 -4.55
N ARG A 181 33.62 -11.81 -3.44
CA ARG A 181 34.24 -12.28 -2.21
C ARG A 181 33.53 -13.51 -1.64
N ARG A 182 32.19 -13.47 -1.54
CA ARG A 182 31.39 -14.61 -1.04
C ARG A 182 31.52 -15.82 -1.96
N GLU A 183 31.50 -15.62 -3.26
CA GLU A 183 31.70 -16.69 -4.24
C GLU A 183 33.05 -17.36 -4.07
N ALA A 184 34.14 -16.58 -3.93
CA ALA A 184 35.49 -17.11 -3.69
C ALA A 184 35.58 -17.93 -2.39
N ILE A 185 34.95 -17.45 -1.30
CA ILE A 185 34.91 -18.19 -0.03
C ILE A 185 34.14 -19.49 -0.16
N LEU A 186 32.92 -19.45 -0.74
CA LEU A 186 32.11 -20.67 -0.95
C LEU A 186 32.81 -21.70 -1.84
N LYS A 187 33.51 -21.26 -2.89
CA LYS A 187 34.29 -22.10 -3.75
C LYS A 187 35.45 -22.78 -3.00
N ALA A 188 36.23 -22.01 -2.23
CA ALA A 188 37.31 -22.52 -1.41
C ALA A 188 36.82 -23.50 -0.32
N GLU A 189 35.68 -23.24 0.31
CA GLU A 189 35.05 -24.15 1.27
C GLU A 189 34.58 -25.46 0.57
N GLY A 190 33.99 -25.33 -0.62
CA GLY A 190 33.56 -26.46 -1.44
C GLY A 190 34.73 -27.37 -1.82
N GLU A 191 35.83 -26.77 -2.28
CA GLU A 191 37.08 -27.49 -2.61
C GLU A 191 37.68 -28.18 -1.37
N LYS A 192 37.73 -27.49 -0.22
CA LYS A 192 38.18 -28.06 1.04
C LYS A 192 37.33 -29.26 1.47
N LYS A 193 35.99 -29.12 1.44
CA LYS A 193 35.07 -30.21 1.77
C LYS A 193 35.23 -31.41 0.81
N SER A 194 35.37 -31.15 -0.47
CA SER A 194 35.60 -32.18 -1.48
C SER A 194 36.94 -32.93 -1.26
N ALA A 195 38.03 -32.17 -0.99
CA ALA A 195 39.34 -32.73 -0.69
C ALA A 195 39.35 -33.62 0.55
N VAL A 196 38.49 -33.38 1.53
CA VAL A 196 38.36 -34.20 2.75
C VAL A 196 37.43 -35.41 2.52
N LEU A 197 36.33 -35.24 1.84
CA LEU A 197 35.34 -36.31 1.65
C LEU A 197 35.75 -37.37 0.67
N VAL A 198 36.46 -37.03 -0.43
CA VAL A 198 36.87 -37.97 -1.47
C VAL A 198 37.90 -39.01 -0.93
N PRO A 199 38.96 -38.63 -0.20
CA PRO A 199 39.89 -39.61 0.40
C PRO A 199 39.22 -40.48 1.47
N ARG A 200 38.30 -39.89 2.26
CA ARG A 200 37.55 -40.64 3.29
C ARG A 200 36.63 -41.70 2.69
N ALA A 201 35.96 -41.38 1.57
CA ALA A 201 35.14 -42.35 0.84
C ALA A 201 35.98 -43.47 0.19
N LYS A 202 37.17 -43.15 -0.36
CA LYS A 202 38.12 -44.18 -0.89
C LYS A 202 38.59 -45.10 0.21
N ARG A 203 39.04 -44.60 1.35
CA ARG A 203 39.49 -45.38 2.50
C ARG A 203 38.38 -46.31 3.03
N ASN A 204 37.18 -45.87 3.14
CA ASN A 204 36.03 -46.69 3.53
C ASN A 204 35.77 -47.83 2.52
N ARG A 205 35.79 -47.54 1.21
CA ARG A 205 35.61 -48.55 0.16
C ARG A 205 36.69 -49.61 0.20
N GLU A 206 37.96 -49.25 0.45
CA GLU A 206 39.07 -50.19 0.56
C GLU A 206 38.96 -51.07 1.83
N SER A 207 38.57 -50.51 2.97
CA SER A 207 38.32 -51.25 4.21
C SER A 207 37.19 -52.26 4.07
N TYR A 208 36.09 -51.91 3.38
CA TYR A 208 34.99 -52.83 3.08
C TYR A 208 35.45 -53.95 2.10
N ARG A 209 36.26 -53.64 1.11
CA ARG A 209 36.82 -54.66 0.20
C ARG A 209 37.76 -55.65 0.93
N GLN A 210 38.58 -55.17 1.85
CA GLN A 210 39.45 -56.03 2.65
C GLN A 210 38.66 -56.94 3.60
N ARG A 211 37.66 -56.44 4.30
CA ARG A 211 36.78 -57.24 5.16
C ARG A 211 36.02 -58.31 4.37
N ARG A 212 35.59 -58.05 3.15
CA ARG A 212 34.89 -59.02 2.29
C ARG A 212 35.83 -60.12 1.79
N LYS A 213 37.11 -59.80 1.56
CA LYS A 213 38.15 -60.82 1.16
C LYS A 213 38.59 -61.70 2.33
N SER A 214 38.59 -61.23 3.56
CA SER A 214 38.89 -61.99 4.77
C SER A 214 37.79 -63.03 5.12
N ASN A 215 36.50 -62.64 4.94
CA ASN A 215 35.34 -63.50 5.21
C ASN A 215 35.13 -64.65 4.14
N HIS A 216 35.80 -64.59 3.03
CA HIS A 216 35.73 -65.65 2.00
C HIS A 216 36.89 -66.63 2.08
N ARG A 217 37.74 -66.64 3.11
CA ARG A 217 38.87 -67.55 3.33
C ARG A 217 38.66 -68.59 4.43
N PHE A 218 37.40 -68.75 4.88
CA PHE A 218 36.96 -69.82 5.78
C PHE A 218 35.95 -70.70 5.08
#